data_293762369244e8e0dbdf14ae2a89091c
#
_entry.id   293762369244e8e0dbdf14ae2a89091c
#
_cell.length_a   1.000
_cell.length_b   1.000
_cell.length_c   1.000
_cell.angle_alpha   90.00
_cell.angle_beta   90.00
_cell.angle_gamma   90.00
#
_symmetry.space_group_name_H-M   'P 1'
#
loop_
_entity.id
_entity.type
_entity.pdbx_description
1 polymer ?
#
loop_
_entity_poly.entity_id
_entity_poly.type
_entity_poly.pdbx_seq_one_letter_code
_entity_poly.pdbx_strand_id
1 'polypeptide(L)'
;FADSNYIHHPEGTEQGWGNFIDILQLVPASTADIALKTLLTQAEKEKKCYMYLTSLADKYLYDPNSPMRNEELYISVLDAMLKSPILDDTEKIRPKARRSLAQKNRIGTKALDFTYTLANRKQGTLYALKAPYTLLFINNPGCHACNETIKALKQSPTISQAIAQHKVKVLSLYPDIDLA
;
A
#
# COMPACT_ATOMS: atom_id res chain seq x y z
N PHE A 1 11.53 -23.03 -6.34
CA PHE A 1 11.96 -21.92 -5.46
C PHE A 1 12.89 -22.37 -4.32
N ALA A 2 13.23 -23.64 -4.21
CA ALA A 2 14.26 -24.12 -3.30
C ALA A 2 15.63 -24.30 -3.99
N ASP A 3 15.75 -23.85 -5.23
CA ASP A 3 16.93 -24.01 -6.07
C ASP A 3 17.61 -22.64 -6.24
N SER A 4 18.90 -22.55 -5.87
CA SER A 4 19.71 -21.35 -6.02
C SER A 4 19.86 -20.89 -7.50
N ASN A 5 19.59 -21.75 -8.47
CA ASN A 5 19.59 -21.39 -9.88
C ASN A 5 18.62 -20.23 -10.20
N TYR A 6 17.53 -20.11 -9.46
CA TYR A 6 16.60 -18.97 -9.63
C TYR A 6 17.22 -17.60 -9.34
N ILE A 7 18.26 -17.55 -8.50
CA ILE A 7 19.00 -16.32 -8.21
C ILE A 7 19.97 -16.00 -9.36
N HIS A 8 20.48 -17.01 -10.06
CA HIS A 8 21.41 -16.88 -11.16
C HIS A 8 20.75 -16.52 -12.50
N HIS A 9 19.41 -16.67 -12.57
CA HIS A 9 18.59 -16.26 -13.71
C HIS A 9 17.49 -15.28 -13.27
N PRO A 10 17.88 -14.07 -12.82
CA PRO A 10 16.97 -13.12 -12.20
C PRO A 10 15.83 -12.70 -13.13
N GLU A 11 16.07 -12.55 -14.42
CA GLU A 11 15.02 -12.16 -15.39
C GLU A 11 13.89 -13.18 -15.47
N GLY A 12 14.24 -14.48 -15.56
CA GLY A 12 13.23 -15.56 -15.60
C GLY A 12 12.47 -15.69 -14.29
N THR A 13 13.16 -15.53 -13.16
CA THR A 13 12.52 -15.59 -11.84
C THR A 13 11.61 -14.38 -11.60
N GLU A 14 12.04 -13.20 -12.01
CA GLU A 14 11.25 -11.99 -11.88
C GLU A 14 10.00 -12.02 -12.76
N GLN A 15 10.13 -12.51 -14.00
CA GLN A 15 8.99 -12.73 -14.88
C GLN A 15 8.01 -13.77 -14.29
N GLY A 16 8.53 -14.88 -13.77
CA GLY A 16 7.71 -15.89 -13.09
C GLY A 16 7.01 -15.34 -11.86
N TRP A 17 7.66 -14.45 -11.10
CA TRP A 17 7.07 -13.75 -9.97
C TRP A 17 5.92 -12.84 -10.43
N GLY A 18 6.15 -12.01 -11.45
CA GLY A 18 5.12 -11.13 -12.01
C GLY A 18 3.88 -11.90 -12.44
N ASN A 19 4.07 -12.97 -13.24
CA ASN A 19 2.98 -13.83 -13.68
C ASN A 19 2.23 -14.48 -12.49
N PHE A 20 2.95 -14.88 -11.45
CA PHE A 20 2.34 -15.44 -10.25
C PHE A 20 1.47 -14.39 -9.53
N ILE A 21 1.97 -13.16 -9.35
CA ILE A 21 1.18 -12.08 -8.73
C ILE A 21 -0.06 -11.75 -9.56
N ASP A 22 0.03 -11.72 -10.88
CA ASP A 22 -1.13 -11.48 -11.75
C ASP A 22 -2.22 -12.55 -11.54
N ILE A 23 -1.83 -13.82 -11.43
CA ILE A 23 -2.78 -14.92 -11.14
C ILE A 23 -3.41 -14.74 -9.76
N LEU A 24 -2.63 -14.31 -8.75
CA LEU A 24 -3.15 -14.12 -7.39
C LEU A 24 -4.22 -13.03 -7.30
N GLN A 25 -4.22 -12.07 -8.20
CA GLN A 25 -5.26 -11.04 -8.25
C GLN A 25 -6.60 -11.55 -8.82
N LEU A 26 -6.60 -12.70 -9.48
CA LEU A 26 -7.77 -13.32 -10.10
C LEU A 26 -8.47 -14.37 -9.20
N VAL A 27 -7.87 -14.69 -8.06
CA VAL A 27 -8.40 -15.71 -7.15
C VAL A 27 -8.89 -15.10 -5.83
N PRO A 28 -9.72 -15.83 -5.04
CA PRO A 28 -10.13 -15.37 -3.72
C PRO A 28 -8.93 -15.05 -2.82
N ALA A 29 -9.05 -14.01 -2.00
CA ALA A 29 -7.96 -13.54 -1.11
C ALA A 29 -7.40 -14.65 -0.22
N SER A 30 -8.23 -15.57 0.28
CA SER A 30 -7.79 -16.71 1.07
C SER A 30 -6.91 -17.67 0.28
N THR A 31 -7.23 -17.90 -0.99
CA THR A 31 -6.42 -18.73 -1.90
C THR A 31 -5.08 -18.07 -2.20
N ALA A 32 -5.08 -16.77 -2.46
CA ALA A 32 -3.87 -15.98 -2.70
C ALA A 32 -2.94 -15.99 -1.47
N ASP A 33 -3.49 -15.82 -0.26
CA ASP A 33 -2.74 -15.87 1.00
C ASP A 33 -2.06 -17.24 1.20
N ILE A 34 -2.80 -18.33 1.00
CA ILE A 34 -2.26 -19.70 1.10
C ILE A 34 -1.15 -19.91 0.08
N ALA A 35 -1.35 -19.51 -1.18
CA ALA A 35 -0.37 -19.71 -2.24
C ALA A 35 0.93 -18.94 -1.96
N LEU A 36 0.85 -17.67 -1.54
CA LEU A 36 2.01 -16.87 -1.16
C LEU A 36 2.79 -17.48 0.02
N LYS A 37 2.08 -17.87 1.07
CA LYS A 37 2.70 -18.50 2.24
C LYS A 37 3.36 -19.82 1.89
N THR A 38 2.72 -20.64 1.04
CA THR A 38 3.29 -21.90 0.58
C THR A 38 4.56 -21.68 -0.23
N LEU A 39 4.56 -20.72 -1.17
CA LEU A 39 5.73 -20.36 -1.94
C LEU A 39 6.89 -19.92 -1.04
N LEU A 40 6.64 -19.01 -0.11
CA LEU A 40 7.67 -18.51 0.79
C LEU A 40 8.19 -19.60 1.74
N THR A 41 7.32 -20.46 2.27
CA THR A 41 7.73 -21.61 3.09
C THR A 41 8.64 -22.56 2.32
N GLN A 42 8.37 -22.81 1.04
CA GLN A 42 9.27 -23.62 0.22
C GLN A 42 10.63 -22.93 -0.02
N ALA A 43 10.63 -21.60 -0.15
CA ALA A 43 11.84 -20.81 -0.33
C ALA A 43 12.72 -20.75 0.93
N GLU A 44 12.19 -21.02 2.13
CA GLU A 44 12.96 -21.06 3.39
C GLU A 44 14.10 -22.10 3.39
N LYS A 45 14.06 -23.08 2.48
CA LYS A 45 15.14 -24.06 2.30
C LYS A 45 16.47 -23.41 1.87
N GLU A 46 16.41 -22.26 1.22
CA GLU A 46 17.57 -21.50 0.76
C GLU A 46 17.38 -20.01 1.11
N LYS A 47 18.09 -19.53 2.14
CA LYS A 47 17.92 -18.16 2.67
C LYS A 47 18.11 -17.10 1.59
N LYS A 48 19.07 -17.26 0.67
CA LYS A 48 19.29 -16.28 -0.41
C LYS A 48 18.08 -16.20 -1.35
N CYS A 49 17.49 -17.35 -1.69
CA CYS A 49 16.29 -17.41 -2.51
C CYS A 49 15.09 -16.74 -1.81
N TYR A 50 14.90 -17.05 -0.52
CA TYR A 50 13.89 -16.41 0.30
C TYR A 50 14.01 -14.88 0.31
N MET A 51 15.21 -14.37 0.59
CA MET A 51 15.49 -12.93 0.62
C MET A 51 15.26 -12.28 -0.75
N TYR A 52 15.61 -12.98 -1.83
CA TYR A 52 15.36 -12.48 -3.18
C TYR A 52 13.86 -12.39 -3.49
N LEU A 53 13.08 -13.43 -3.20
CA LEU A 53 11.63 -13.41 -3.41
C LEU A 53 10.92 -12.35 -2.56
N THR A 54 11.35 -12.17 -1.31
CA THR A 54 10.80 -11.09 -0.47
C THR A 54 11.20 -9.70 -0.95
N SER A 55 12.38 -9.54 -1.59
CA SER A 55 12.76 -8.29 -2.24
C SER A 55 11.92 -8.00 -3.50
N LEU A 56 11.54 -9.03 -4.25
CA LEU A 56 10.58 -8.88 -5.35
C LEU A 56 9.19 -8.48 -4.83
N ALA A 57 8.77 -9.02 -3.69
CA ALA A 57 7.53 -8.58 -3.05
C ALA A 57 7.58 -7.08 -2.68
N ASP A 58 8.70 -6.60 -2.16
CA ASP A 58 8.91 -5.17 -1.91
C ASP A 58 8.76 -4.35 -3.19
N LYS A 59 9.42 -4.77 -4.28
CA LYS A 59 9.43 -4.10 -5.57
C LYS A 59 8.04 -4.06 -6.22
N TYR A 60 7.33 -5.18 -6.20
CA TYR A 60 6.08 -5.31 -6.96
C TYR A 60 4.83 -4.95 -6.14
N LEU A 61 4.77 -5.35 -4.87
CA LEU A 61 3.55 -5.21 -4.07
C LEU A 61 3.54 -3.98 -3.16
N TYR A 62 4.72 -3.44 -2.82
CA TYR A 62 4.83 -2.32 -1.87
C TYR A 62 5.26 -1.00 -2.49
N ASP A 63 6.13 -0.99 -3.49
CA ASP A 63 6.60 0.25 -4.14
C ASP A 63 5.39 1.08 -4.63
N PRO A 64 5.30 2.36 -4.25
CA PRO A 64 4.18 3.22 -4.66
C PRO A 64 4.08 3.41 -6.17
N ASN A 65 5.18 3.26 -6.91
CA ASN A 65 5.22 3.38 -8.37
C ASN A 65 4.94 2.06 -9.10
N SER A 66 4.79 0.94 -8.37
CA SER A 66 4.50 -0.34 -8.99
C SER A 66 3.05 -0.40 -9.49
N PRO A 67 2.82 -0.74 -10.76
CA PRO A 67 1.47 -0.96 -11.28
C PRO A 67 0.78 -2.19 -10.65
N MET A 68 1.57 -3.08 -10.04
CA MET A 68 1.10 -4.30 -9.38
C MET A 68 0.96 -4.12 -7.85
N ARG A 69 1.07 -2.89 -7.35
CA ARG A 69 0.98 -2.62 -5.91
C ARG A 69 -0.31 -3.19 -5.31
N ASN A 70 -0.15 -4.03 -4.29
CA ASN A 70 -1.27 -4.67 -3.59
C ASN A 70 -0.92 -4.89 -2.12
N GLU A 71 -1.43 -4.04 -1.25
CA GLU A 71 -1.12 -4.09 0.19
C GLU A 71 -1.67 -5.35 0.87
N GLU A 72 -2.79 -5.91 0.40
CA GLU A 72 -3.36 -7.13 0.98
C GLU A 72 -2.46 -8.35 0.73
N LEU A 73 -1.95 -8.50 -0.51
CA LEU A 73 -0.98 -9.54 -0.83
C LEU A 73 0.35 -9.28 -0.08
N TYR A 74 0.75 -8.01 0.04
CA TYR A 74 1.97 -7.67 0.76
C TYR A 74 1.89 -7.98 2.26
N ILE A 75 0.73 -7.80 2.90
CA ILE A 75 0.50 -8.21 4.29
C ILE A 75 0.74 -9.71 4.45
N SER A 76 0.29 -10.54 3.51
CA SER A 76 0.54 -11.99 3.54
C SER A 76 2.03 -12.34 3.49
N VAL A 77 2.80 -11.61 2.68
CA VAL A 77 4.27 -11.75 2.64
C VAL A 77 4.90 -11.35 3.98
N LEU A 78 4.50 -10.19 4.51
CA LEU A 78 5.02 -9.71 5.80
C LEU A 78 4.68 -10.66 6.94
N ASP A 79 3.48 -11.25 6.95
CA ASP A 79 3.08 -12.26 7.94
C ASP A 79 3.94 -13.52 7.84
N ALA A 80 4.28 -13.97 6.63
CA ALA A 80 5.20 -15.09 6.41
C ALA A 80 6.61 -14.74 6.92
N MET A 81 7.13 -13.55 6.58
CA MET A 81 8.45 -13.09 7.05
C MET A 81 8.55 -13.05 8.57
N LEU A 82 7.52 -12.55 9.25
CA LEU A 82 7.51 -12.46 10.72
C LEU A 82 7.48 -13.84 11.39
N LYS A 83 6.87 -14.82 10.75
CA LYS A 83 6.79 -16.21 11.23
C LYS A 83 7.98 -17.05 10.83
N SER A 84 8.75 -16.63 9.84
CA SER A 84 9.86 -17.40 9.30
C SER A 84 10.94 -17.68 10.35
N PRO A 85 11.38 -18.95 10.51
CA PRO A 85 12.44 -19.32 11.43
C PRO A 85 13.84 -18.98 10.91
N ILE A 86 13.99 -18.71 9.61
CA ILE A 86 15.29 -18.42 8.99
C ILE A 86 15.70 -16.94 9.07
N LEU A 87 14.77 -16.06 9.46
CA LEU A 87 15.03 -14.64 9.71
C LEU A 87 15.28 -14.39 11.19
N ASP A 88 16.32 -13.64 11.49
CA ASP A 88 16.61 -13.18 12.83
C ASP A 88 15.75 -11.96 13.24
N ASP A 89 15.88 -11.52 14.49
CA ASP A 89 15.11 -10.40 15.02
C ASP A 89 15.43 -9.08 14.32
N THR A 90 16.65 -8.88 13.87
CA THR A 90 17.07 -7.68 13.13
C THR A 90 16.43 -7.66 11.75
N GLU A 91 16.44 -8.79 11.05
CA GLU A 91 15.80 -8.93 9.73
C GLU A 91 14.26 -8.75 9.81
N LYS A 92 13.65 -9.00 10.97
CA LYS A 92 12.21 -8.83 11.22
C LYS A 92 11.79 -7.40 11.59
N ILE A 93 12.71 -6.49 11.91
CA ILE A 93 12.37 -5.11 12.31
C ILE A 93 11.58 -4.39 11.20
N ARG A 94 12.11 -4.39 9.98
CA ARG A 94 11.48 -3.72 8.83
C ARG A 94 10.14 -4.35 8.44
N PRO A 95 10.02 -5.67 8.29
CA PRO A 95 8.72 -6.33 8.09
C PRO A 95 7.68 -5.99 9.16
N LYS A 96 8.06 -5.94 10.44
CA LYS A 96 7.17 -5.60 11.54
C LYS A 96 6.63 -4.16 11.43
N ALA A 97 7.52 -3.21 11.14
CA ALA A 97 7.14 -1.81 10.96
C ALA A 97 6.19 -1.63 9.76
N ARG A 98 6.53 -2.24 8.61
CA ARG A 98 5.71 -2.19 7.39
C ARG A 98 4.34 -2.83 7.57
N ARG A 99 4.30 -3.98 8.25
CA ARG A 99 3.04 -4.64 8.57
C ARG A 99 2.14 -3.76 9.43
N SER A 100 2.71 -3.12 10.44
CA SER A 100 1.96 -2.18 11.28
C SER A 100 1.39 -1.01 10.48
N LEU A 101 2.12 -0.51 9.49
CA LEU A 101 1.64 0.55 8.58
C LEU A 101 0.57 0.03 7.63
N ALA A 102 0.80 -1.10 6.96
CA ALA A 102 -0.12 -1.67 5.98
C ALA A 102 -1.48 -2.09 6.59
N GLN A 103 -1.51 -2.34 7.90
CA GLN A 103 -2.77 -2.63 8.60
C GLN A 103 -3.62 -1.40 8.93
N LYS A 104 -3.06 -0.19 8.73
CA LYS A 104 -3.81 1.05 8.92
C LYS A 104 -4.64 1.36 7.68
N ASN A 105 -5.85 1.88 7.89
CA ASN A 105 -6.73 2.36 6.81
C ASN A 105 -7.02 1.33 5.70
N ARG A 106 -7.11 0.04 6.05
CA ARG A 106 -7.48 -1.01 5.09
C ARG A 106 -8.90 -0.79 4.56
N ILE A 107 -9.13 -1.24 3.32
CA ILE A 107 -10.46 -1.20 2.69
C ILE A 107 -11.47 -1.94 3.59
N GLY A 108 -12.62 -1.32 3.82
CA GLY A 108 -13.68 -1.87 4.70
C GLY A 108 -13.45 -1.70 6.20
N THR A 109 -12.31 -1.13 6.62
CA THR A 109 -12.05 -0.82 8.02
C THR A 109 -12.24 0.67 8.31
N LYS A 110 -12.45 0.99 9.59
CA LYS A 110 -12.56 2.38 10.02
C LYS A 110 -11.19 3.06 9.85
N ALA A 111 -11.17 4.17 9.10
CA ALA A 111 -9.96 4.99 8.95
C ALA A 111 -9.48 5.53 10.30
N LEU A 112 -8.16 5.74 10.43
CA LEU A 112 -7.61 6.38 11.61
C LEU A 112 -8.02 7.85 11.66
N ASP A 113 -8.40 8.32 12.84
CA ASP A 113 -8.60 9.76 13.06
C ASP A 113 -7.24 10.48 13.13
N PHE A 114 -7.21 11.70 12.65
CA PHE A 114 -6.05 12.58 12.76
C PHE A 114 -6.52 14.03 12.88
N THR A 115 -5.68 14.85 13.51
CA THR A 115 -5.89 16.28 13.62
C THR A 115 -5.19 16.99 12.47
N TYR A 116 -5.85 18.00 11.90
CA TYR A 116 -5.29 18.88 10.89
C TYR A 116 -5.50 20.34 11.28
N THR A 117 -4.67 21.23 10.74
CA THR A 117 -4.77 22.68 10.95
C THR A 117 -5.27 23.34 9.67
N LEU A 118 -6.31 24.13 9.77
CA LEU A 118 -6.86 24.92 8.66
C LEU A 118 -5.99 26.16 8.41
N ALA A 119 -6.14 26.77 7.23
CA ALA A 119 -5.45 28.02 6.87
C ALA A 119 -5.70 29.17 7.87
N ASN A 120 -6.84 29.17 8.55
CA ASN A 120 -7.17 30.14 9.61
C ASN A 120 -6.65 29.73 11.00
N ARG A 121 -5.73 28.77 11.08
CA ARG A 121 -5.10 28.20 12.29
C ARG A 121 -6.05 27.44 13.23
N LYS A 122 -7.31 27.24 12.87
CA LYS A 122 -8.21 26.38 13.64
C LYS A 122 -7.87 24.92 13.38
N GLN A 123 -8.03 24.09 14.40
CA GLN A 123 -7.84 22.64 14.29
C GLN A 123 -9.17 21.95 13.99
N GLY A 124 -9.07 20.86 13.26
CA GLY A 124 -10.16 19.93 13.01
C GLY A 124 -9.67 18.49 13.09
N THR A 125 -10.59 17.53 13.13
CA THR A 125 -10.26 16.11 13.03
C THR A 125 -10.99 15.48 11.86
N LEU A 126 -10.45 14.38 11.32
CA LEU A 126 -11.12 13.66 10.24
C LEU A 126 -12.55 13.26 10.65
N TYR A 127 -12.72 12.78 11.87
CA TYR A 127 -14.02 12.32 12.34
C TYR A 127 -15.04 13.44 12.64
N ALA A 128 -14.56 14.67 12.75
CA ALA A 128 -15.43 15.85 12.85
C ALA A 128 -16.08 16.22 11.50
N LEU A 129 -15.57 15.72 10.38
CA LEU A 129 -16.17 15.93 9.07
C LEU A 129 -17.44 15.09 8.94
N LYS A 130 -18.59 15.77 8.90
CA LYS A 130 -19.89 15.13 8.72
C LYS A 130 -20.28 15.16 7.24
N ALA A 131 -20.09 14.05 6.57
CA ALA A 131 -20.58 13.80 5.19
C ALA A 131 -20.65 12.28 4.97
N PRO A 132 -21.54 11.79 4.07
CA PRO A 132 -21.56 10.38 3.68
C PRO A 132 -20.21 9.88 3.16
N TYR A 133 -19.48 10.74 2.42
CA TYR A 133 -18.15 10.44 1.88
C TYR A 133 -17.21 11.60 2.16
N THR A 134 -15.97 11.28 2.50
CA THR A 134 -14.87 12.24 2.60
C THR A 134 -13.77 11.86 1.61
N LEU A 135 -13.46 12.77 0.69
CA LEU A 135 -12.33 12.63 -0.22
C LEU A 135 -11.12 13.30 0.41
N LEU A 136 -10.11 12.51 0.78
CA LEU A 136 -8.82 13.01 1.23
C LEU A 136 -7.92 13.21 0.01
N PHE A 137 -7.47 14.42 -0.21
CA PHE A 137 -6.53 14.76 -1.26
C PHE A 137 -5.22 15.24 -0.63
N ILE A 138 -4.21 14.38 -0.68
CA ILE A 138 -2.88 14.72 -0.17
C ILE A 138 -2.11 15.40 -1.29
N ASN A 139 -1.68 16.63 -1.08
CA ASN A 139 -1.01 17.44 -2.09
C ASN A 139 0.25 18.09 -1.54
N ASN A 140 1.11 18.53 -2.47
CA ASN A 140 2.27 19.36 -2.17
C ASN A 140 2.20 20.63 -3.00
N PRO A 141 2.34 21.83 -2.41
CA PRO A 141 2.47 23.08 -3.15
C PRO A 141 3.60 22.99 -4.19
N GLY A 142 3.33 23.49 -5.41
CA GLY A 142 4.30 23.39 -6.52
C GLY A 142 4.32 22.06 -7.29
N CYS A 143 3.61 21.05 -6.83
CA CYS A 143 3.50 19.76 -7.53
C CYS A 143 2.59 19.89 -8.77
N HIS A 144 3.16 19.71 -9.96
CA HIS A 144 2.40 19.82 -11.22
C HIS A 144 1.26 18.78 -11.30
N ALA A 145 1.54 17.51 -10.97
CA ALA A 145 0.53 16.45 -10.99
C ALA A 145 -0.62 16.73 -10.01
N CYS A 146 -0.33 17.31 -8.84
CA CYS A 146 -1.34 17.71 -7.88
C CYS A 146 -2.25 18.82 -8.46
N ASN A 147 -1.66 19.80 -9.16
CA ASN A 147 -2.42 20.87 -9.79
C ASN A 147 -3.36 20.34 -10.89
N GLU A 148 -2.89 19.41 -11.72
CA GLU A 148 -3.73 18.77 -12.72
C GLU A 148 -4.86 17.96 -12.09
N THR A 149 -4.59 17.25 -11.01
CA THR A 149 -5.62 16.51 -10.25
C THR A 149 -6.66 17.47 -9.67
N ILE A 150 -6.26 18.61 -9.10
CA ILE A 150 -7.18 19.64 -8.59
C ILE A 150 -8.07 20.18 -9.71
N LYS A 151 -7.50 20.46 -10.89
CA LYS A 151 -8.27 20.90 -12.07
C LYS A 151 -9.30 19.84 -12.46
N ALA A 152 -8.88 18.57 -12.57
CA ALA A 152 -9.78 17.47 -12.91
C ALA A 152 -10.91 17.31 -11.89
N LEU A 153 -10.63 17.39 -10.59
CA LEU A 153 -11.65 17.36 -9.53
C LEU A 153 -12.65 18.50 -9.65
N LYS A 154 -12.18 19.72 -9.91
CA LYS A 154 -13.04 20.90 -10.09
C LYS A 154 -13.89 20.82 -11.35
N GLN A 155 -13.39 20.20 -12.41
CA GLN A 155 -14.08 20.05 -13.69
C GLN A 155 -15.01 18.83 -13.72
N SER A 156 -14.94 17.92 -12.74
CA SER A 156 -15.77 16.73 -12.67
C SER A 156 -17.22 17.09 -12.30
N PRO A 157 -18.20 16.89 -13.22
CA PRO A 157 -19.60 17.13 -12.90
C PRO A 157 -20.10 16.26 -11.74
N THR A 158 -19.64 15.00 -11.69
CA THR A 158 -20.00 14.05 -10.63
C THR A 158 -19.58 14.53 -9.25
N ILE A 159 -18.32 14.98 -9.12
CA ILE A 159 -17.80 15.47 -7.83
C ILE A 159 -18.48 16.79 -7.46
N SER A 160 -18.62 17.72 -8.40
CA SER A 160 -19.28 19.01 -8.16
C SER A 160 -20.74 18.82 -7.71
N GLN A 161 -21.49 17.94 -8.36
CA GLN A 161 -22.85 17.61 -7.96
C GLN A 161 -22.92 16.95 -6.59
N ALA A 162 -22.01 16.01 -6.29
CA ALA A 162 -21.97 15.34 -4.99
C ALA A 162 -21.62 16.32 -3.85
N ILE A 163 -20.76 17.31 -4.09
CA ILE A 163 -20.44 18.37 -3.14
C ILE A 163 -21.67 19.28 -2.95
N ALA A 164 -22.33 19.71 -4.01
CA ALA A 164 -23.53 20.55 -3.96
C ALA A 164 -24.67 19.85 -3.20
N GLN A 165 -24.78 18.53 -3.29
CA GLN A 165 -25.74 17.71 -2.56
C GLN A 165 -25.32 17.36 -1.12
N HIS A 166 -24.21 17.90 -0.63
CA HIS A 166 -23.60 17.60 0.68
C HIS A 166 -23.26 16.10 0.90
N LYS A 167 -23.12 15.33 -0.17
CA LYS A 167 -22.77 13.90 -0.12
C LYS A 167 -21.26 13.71 0.04
N VAL A 168 -20.45 14.62 -0.50
CA VAL A 168 -18.99 14.55 -0.45
C VAL A 168 -18.42 15.82 0.19
N LYS A 169 -17.51 15.65 1.12
CA LYS A 169 -16.56 16.70 1.56
C LYS A 169 -15.17 16.37 1.03
N VAL A 170 -14.50 17.37 0.51
CA VAL A 170 -13.09 17.26 0.09
C VAL A 170 -12.22 17.91 1.16
N LEU A 171 -11.29 17.15 1.71
CA LEU A 171 -10.24 17.64 2.59
C LEU A 171 -8.91 17.55 1.85
N SER A 172 -8.37 18.72 1.48
CA SER A 172 -7.04 18.83 0.87
C SER A 172 -6.02 18.99 1.99
N LEU A 173 -5.02 18.11 2.03
CA LEU A 173 -4.01 18.03 3.08
C LEU A 173 -2.63 18.28 2.49
N TYR A 174 -1.86 19.11 3.17
CA TYR A 174 -0.44 19.27 2.99
C TYR A 174 0.26 18.62 4.19
N PRO A 175 1.07 17.56 4.00
CA PRO A 175 1.57 16.76 5.11
C PRO A 175 2.83 17.31 5.78
N ASP A 176 3.42 18.39 5.24
CA ASP A 176 4.64 18.99 5.78
C ASP A 176 4.36 20.03 6.89
N ILE A 177 5.41 20.32 7.66
CA ILE A 177 5.35 21.25 8.81
C ILE A 177 5.47 22.69 8.36
N ASP A 178 6.12 22.95 7.23
CA ASP A 178 6.33 24.28 6.69
C ASP A 178 5.03 24.81 6.09
N LEU A 179 4.38 25.67 6.85
CA LEU A 179 3.30 26.51 6.35
C LEU A 179 3.92 27.58 5.45
N ALA A 180 4.07 27.27 4.15
CA ALA A 180 4.48 28.25 3.15
C ALA A 180 3.42 29.34 2.98
#